data_368412d7f65b4c67b034d9a8c6dad6af
#
_entry.id   368412d7f65b4c67b034d9a8c6dad6af
#
_cell.length_a   1.000
_cell.length_b   1.000
_cell.length_c   1.000
_cell.angle_alpha   90.00
_cell.angle_beta   90.00
_cell.angle_gamma   90.00
#
_symmetry.space_group_name_H-M   'P 1'
#
loop_
_entity.id
_entity.type
_entity.pdbx_description
1 polymer ?
#
loop_
_entity_poly.entity_id
_entity_poly.type
_entity_poly.pdbx_seq_one_letter_code
_entity_poly.pdbx_strand_id
1 'polypeptide(L)'
;MGKISRREFLNTVTTTLGAGLAASFSGCALKVIQVDNPLAGYPDRNWEKIYRDQYHYDRTFTWVCAPNDTHMCRMRAFVRNGVVVRSEQNYDHQRYSDLYGNHATVAWNPRGCLKGYTFQRRVYGPYRLKGPVIRKGWKEWADAGFPSLSDTPQIRTKYKFDDRGNDTFVRVSWDEAFRYAAQGLEAIAKTYSGEEGKKRFQKDGYPEEMLHHWEEAGTRTMKIGSSLPLHGVIGKFGLFRFGNMMGLLDHHVRGVGPEQARGAREWSEYTWRGDQAPGQPFVHGLQTADIDMNDLRFSKLTIQVGKNLI
;
A
#
# COMPACT_ATOMS: atom_id res chain seq x y z
N MET A 1 -15.56 24.64 -45.45
CA MET A 1 -14.30 24.25 -44.82
C MET A 1 -14.10 22.76 -45.05
N GLY A 2 -13.16 22.38 -45.91
CA GLY A 2 -12.88 20.99 -46.24
C GLY A 2 -12.27 20.28 -45.03
N LYS A 3 -12.70 19.05 -44.74
CA LYS A 3 -12.12 18.21 -43.73
C LYS A 3 -10.73 17.79 -44.15
N ILE A 4 -9.71 18.27 -43.44
CA ILE A 4 -8.32 17.85 -43.65
C ILE A 4 -8.18 16.43 -43.05
N SER A 5 -7.65 15.50 -43.82
CA SER A 5 -7.40 14.15 -43.37
C SER A 5 -6.26 14.13 -42.30
N ARG A 6 -6.27 13.16 -41.40
CA ARG A 6 -5.22 13.01 -40.40
C ARG A 6 -3.82 12.90 -41.00
N ARG A 7 -3.73 12.36 -42.22
CA ARG A 7 -2.47 12.22 -42.94
C ARG A 7 -1.99 13.57 -43.52
N GLU A 8 -2.89 14.40 -44.03
CA GLU A 8 -2.59 15.75 -44.49
C GLU A 8 -2.20 16.66 -43.33
N PHE A 9 -2.88 16.55 -42.19
CA PHE A 9 -2.52 17.29 -40.99
C PHE A 9 -1.10 16.95 -40.52
N LEU A 10 -0.78 15.65 -40.40
CA LEU A 10 0.55 15.20 -39.98
C LEU A 10 1.63 15.63 -40.99
N ASN A 11 1.37 15.55 -42.29
CA ASN A 11 2.32 16.02 -43.30
C ASN A 11 2.54 17.53 -43.20
N THR A 12 1.50 18.32 -42.99
CA THR A 12 1.59 19.78 -42.88
C THR A 12 2.37 20.18 -41.62
N VAL A 13 2.11 19.50 -40.47
CA VAL A 13 2.82 19.76 -39.20
C VAL A 13 4.29 19.35 -39.30
N THR A 14 4.60 18.21 -39.92
CA THR A 14 5.99 17.76 -40.09
C THR A 14 6.77 18.66 -41.05
N THR A 15 6.12 19.15 -42.11
CA THR A 15 6.77 20.05 -43.07
C THR A 15 7.01 21.44 -42.48
N THR A 16 6.07 21.95 -41.68
CA THR A 16 6.19 23.28 -41.03
C THR A 16 7.19 23.28 -39.89
N LEU A 17 7.20 22.22 -39.05
CA LEU A 17 8.19 22.04 -37.98
C LEU A 17 9.59 21.76 -38.55
N GLY A 18 9.70 20.98 -39.63
CA GLY A 18 10.95 20.69 -40.29
C GLY A 18 11.57 21.95 -40.91
N ALA A 19 10.77 22.80 -41.55
CA ALA A 19 11.24 24.07 -42.10
C ALA A 19 11.64 25.09 -41.04
N GLY A 20 10.91 25.15 -39.91
CA GLY A 20 11.24 26.02 -38.77
C GLY A 20 12.53 25.64 -38.06
N LEU A 21 12.78 24.35 -37.90
CA LEU A 21 14.02 23.81 -37.30
C LEU A 21 15.23 23.96 -38.26
N ALA A 22 15.05 23.78 -39.56
CA ALA A 22 16.11 23.95 -40.53
C ALA A 22 16.60 25.41 -40.62
N ALA A 23 15.73 26.39 -40.36
CA ALA A 23 16.09 27.82 -40.32
C ALA A 23 16.86 28.20 -39.03
N SER A 24 16.80 27.39 -37.97
CA SER A 24 17.41 27.69 -36.67
C SER A 24 18.79 27.03 -36.44
N PHE A 25 19.18 26.10 -37.32
CA PHE A 25 20.47 25.39 -37.21
C PHE A 25 21.28 25.56 -38.51
N SER A 26 21.90 26.70 -38.66
CA SER A 26 22.94 26.89 -39.68
C SER A 26 24.18 26.02 -39.33
N GLY A 27 24.19 24.81 -39.83
CA GLY A 27 25.35 23.90 -39.68
C GLY A 27 25.06 22.38 -39.70
N CYS A 28 23.85 21.96 -39.40
CA CYS A 28 23.49 20.55 -39.51
C CYS A 28 22.27 20.37 -40.39
N ALA A 29 22.49 20.21 -41.68
CA ALA A 29 21.46 19.82 -42.63
C ALA A 29 21.07 18.37 -42.36
N LEU A 30 19.97 18.15 -41.63
CA LEU A 30 19.35 16.84 -41.55
C LEU A 30 18.84 16.45 -42.93
N LYS A 31 19.51 15.49 -43.56
CA LYS A 31 19.06 14.94 -44.83
C LYS A 31 17.84 14.05 -44.56
N VAL A 32 16.65 14.57 -44.86
CA VAL A 32 15.43 13.77 -44.80
C VAL A 32 15.44 12.83 -45.99
N ILE A 33 15.62 11.57 -45.78
CA ILE A 33 15.53 10.54 -46.80
C ILE A 33 14.08 10.03 -46.82
N GLN A 34 13.42 10.19 -47.96
CA GLN A 34 12.11 9.58 -48.14
C GLN A 34 12.33 8.09 -48.44
N VAL A 35 11.74 7.23 -47.65
CA VAL A 35 11.79 5.78 -47.85
C VAL A 35 10.37 5.24 -48.03
N ASP A 36 10.20 4.34 -48.98
CA ASP A 36 8.91 3.70 -49.25
C ASP A 36 8.44 2.86 -48.06
N ASN A 37 9.38 2.25 -47.37
CA ASN A 37 9.14 1.59 -46.09
C ASN A 37 9.96 2.30 -44.99
N PRO A 38 9.30 3.08 -44.11
CA PRO A 38 10.02 3.81 -43.06
C PRO A 38 10.88 2.91 -42.16
N LEU A 39 10.54 1.63 -42.02
CA LEU A 39 11.30 0.65 -41.22
C LEU A 39 12.57 0.16 -41.93
N ALA A 40 12.64 0.27 -43.27
CA ALA A 40 13.84 -0.13 -44.02
C ALA A 40 15.02 0.83 -43.81
N GLY A 41 14.76 2.06 -43.39
CA GLY A 41 15.79 3.07 -43.08
C GLY A 41 16.53 2.81 -41.74
N TYR A 42 16.10 1.83 -40.96
CA TYR A 42 16.73 1.43 -39.70
C TYR A 42 17.39 0.04 -39.87
N PRO A 43 18.62 -0.02 -40.34
CA PRO A 43 19.25 -1.27 -40.76
C PRO A 43 19.36 -2.32 -39.71
N ASP A 44 19.49 -1.94 -38.45
CA ASP A 44 19.60 -2.85 -37.32
C ASP A 44 18.30 -3.03 -36.51
N ARG A 45 17.29 -2.19 -36.76
CA ARG A 45 15.96 -2.22 -36.09
C ARG A 45 16.06 -2.35 -34.56
N ASN A 46 17.07 -1.76 -33.95
CA ASN A 46 17.35 -1.90 -32.51
C ASN A 46 16.17 -1.40 -31.64
N TRP A 47 15.48 -0.36 -32.07
CA TRP A 47 14.29 0.13 -31.37
C TRP A 47 13.17 -0.92 -31.34
N GLU A 48 13.01 -1.69 -32.39
CA GLU A 48 12.03 -2.78 -32.46
C GLU A 48 12.39 -3.92 -31.49
N LYS A 49 13.68 -4.25 -31.39
CA LYS A 49 14.17 -5.22 -30.43
C LYS A 49 13.87 -4.80 -28.99
N ILE A 50 14.07 -3.52 -28.66
CA ILE A 50 13.73 -2.98 -27.34
C ILE A 50 12.24 -3.16 -27.05
N TYR A 51 11.36 -2.84 -27.97
CA TYR A 51 9.91 -3.01 -27.81
C TYR A 51 9.52 -4.49 -27.68
N ARG A 52 10.04 -5.34 -28.54
CA ARG A 52 9.77 -6.79 -28.48
C ARG A 52 10.32 -7.42 -27.20
N ASP A 53 11.45 -6.96 -26.75
CA ASP A 53 12.09 -7.45 -25.53
C ASP A 53 11.28 -7.14 -24.27
N GLN A 54 10.54 -6.02 -24.25
CA GLN A 54 9.62 -5.70 -23.16
C GLN A 54 8.45 -6.69 -23.04
N TYR A 55 8.08 -7.35 -24.13
CA TYR A 55 6.99 -8.34 -24.14
C TYR A 55 7.48 -9.76 -24.00
N HIS A 56 8.79 -10.00 -24.04
CA HIS A 56 9.35 -11.31 -23.84
C HIS A 56 9.26 -11.74 -22.37
N TYR A 57 8.76 -12.95 -22.14
CA TYR A 57 8.61 -13.52 -20.80
C TYR A 57 8.84 -15.03 -20.81
N ASP A 58 9.25 -15.58 -19.67
CA ASP A 58 9.48 -16.99 -19.47
C ASP A 58 8.25 -17.70 -18.94
N ARG A 59 7.50 -17.02 -18.08
CA ARG A 59 6.30 -17.55 -17.41
C ARG A 59 5.33 -16.46 -16.99
N THR A 60 4.12 -16.86 -16.68
CA THR A 60 3.09 -15.99 -16.11
C THR A 60 2.50 -16.60 -14.85
N PHE A 61 1.97 -15.76 -13.98
CA PHE A 61 1.12 -16.17 -12.89
C PHE A 61 -0.02 -15.16 -12.68
N THR A 62 -1.11 -15.66 -12.10
CA THR A 62 -2.25 -14.81 -11.73
C THR A 62 -2.08 -14.30 -10.31
N TRP A 63 -2.41 -13.04 -10.08
CA TRP A 63 -2.44 -12.42 -8.78
C TRP A 63 -3.64 -11.50 -8.64
N VAL A 64 -4.05 -11.20 -7.41
CA VAL A 64 -5.16 -10.31 -7.11
C VAL A 64 -4.60 -8.96 -6.69
N CYS A 65 -5.00 -7.91 -7.39
CA CYS A 65 -4.65 -6.54 -7.07
C CYS A 65 -5.71 -5.96 -6.13
N ALA A 66 -5.31 -5.61 -4.91
CA ALA A 66 -6.20 -5.11 -3.88
C ALA A 66 -6.00 -3.63 -3.47
N PRO A 67 -5.13 -2.79 -4.09
CA PRO A 67 -4.95 -1.39 -3.65
C PRO A 67 -6.20 -0.52 -3.77
N ASN A 68 -7.20 -0.98 -4.48
CA ASN A 68 -8.50 -0.32 -4.67
C ASN A 68 -9.62 -1.09 -3.96
N ASP A 69 -9.27 -1.75 -2.88
CA ASP A 69 -10.13 -2.29 -1.85
C ASP A 69 -11.20 -3.27 -2.34
N THR A 70 -12.17 -2.79 -3.06
CA THR A 70 -13.37 -3.53 -3.44
C THR A 70 -13.31 -4.18 -4.83
N HIS A 71 -12.31 -3.88 -5.65
CA HIS A 71 -12.29 -4.36 -7.04
C HIS A 71 -11.74 -5.77 -7.19
N MET A 72 -10.81 -6.19 -6.33
CA MET A 72 -10.18 -7.50 -6.36
C MET A 72 -9.76 -7.93 -7.78
N CYS A 73 -9.18 -7.01 -8.53
CA CYS A 73 -8.87 -7.21 -9.94
C CYS A 73 -7.92 -8.39 -10.11
N ARG A 74 -8.32 -9.33 -10.93
CA ARG A 74 -7.51 -10.47 -11.26
C ARG A 74 -6.53 -10.10 -12.37
N MET A 75 -5.25 -10.01 -12.01
CA MET A 75 -4.18 -9.58 -12.88
C MET A 75 -3.32 -10.78 -13.29
N ARG A 76 -2.66 -10.65 -14.43
CA ARG A 76 -1.63 -11.57 -14.91
C ARG A 76 -0.28 -10.87 -14.87
N ALA A 77 0.65 -11.44 -14.13
CA ALA A 77 2.04 -11.01 -14.12
C ALA A 77 2.85 -11.80 -15.15
N PHE A 78 3.71 -11.12 -15.87
CA PHE A 78 4.64 -11.68 -16.84
C PHE A 78 6.04 -11.60 -16.24
N VAL A 79 6.71 -12.74 -16.16
CA VAL A 79 8.01 -12.88 -15.49
C VAL A 79 9.08 -13.20 -16.53
N ARG A 80 10.21 -12.54 -16.39
CA ARG A 80 11.43 -12.81 -17.15
C ARG A 80 12.62 -12.89 -16.20
N ASN A 81 13.35 -13.97 -16.24
CA ASN A 81 14.49 -14.20 -15.35
C ASN A 81 14.17 -13.95 -13.86
N GLY A 82 12.99 -14.38 -13.41
CA GLY A 82 12.54 -14.19 -12.02
C GLY A 82 12.01 -12.80 -11.67
N VAL A 83 12.01 -11.84 -12.60
CA VAL A 83 11.54 -10.48 -12.40
C VAL A 83 10.20 -10.27 -13.13
N VAL A 84 9.23 -9.66 -12.46
CA VAL A 84 7.96 -9.25 -13.09
C VAL A 84 8.24 -8.04 -13.97
N VAL A 85 8.17 -8.23 -15.28
CA VAL A 85 8.44 -7.17 -16.26
C VAL A 85 7.19 -6.40 -16.67
N ARG A 86 6.02 -7.03 -16.52
CA ARG A 86 4.73 -6.48 -16.94
C ARG A 86 3.60 -7.07 -16.12
N SER A 87 2.54 -6.29 -15.92
CA SER A 87 1.28 -6.74 -15.34
C SER A 87 0.12 -6.29 -16.20
N GLU A 88 -0.82 -7.17 -16.47
CA GLU A 88 -1.99 -6.93 -17.30
C GLU A 88 -3.25 -7.51 -16.65
N GLN A 89 -4.42 -7.13 -17.16
CA GLN A 89 -5.67 -7.78 -16.79
C GLN A 89 -5.63 -9.26 -17.20
N ASN A 90 -6.00 -10.14 -16.30
CA ASN A 90 -6.21 -11.53 -16.66
C ASN A 90 -7.63 -11.72 -17.23
N TYR A 91 -7.71 -11.93 -18.53
CA TYR A 91 -8.96 -12.17 -19.24
C TYR A 91 -9.36 -13.66 -19.27
N ASP A 92 -8.54 -14.53 -18.71
CA ASP A 92 -8.73 -15.99 -18.72
C ASP A 92 -9.73 -16.43 -17.63
N HIS A 93 -10.90 -15.80 -17.62
CA HIS A 93 -11.92 -15.96 -16.59
C HIS A 93 -12.74 -17.25 -16.74
N GLN A 94 -12.80 -17.85 -17.92
CA GLN A 94 -13.50 -19.10 -18.14
C GLN A 94 -12.71 -20.33 -17.66
N ARG A 95 -11.42 -20.18 -17.43
CA ARG A 95 -10.54 -21.25 -17.00
C ARG A 95 -10.78 -21.71 -15.56
N TYR A 96 -11.34 -20.83 -14.74
CA TYR A 96 -11.50 -21.08 -13.31
C TYR A 96 -12.98 -21.18 -12.98
N SER A 97 -13.36 -22.27 -12.34
CA SER A 97 -14.69 -22.45 -11.74
C SER A 97 -14.62 -22.23 -10.23
N ASP A 98 -15.75 -21.86 -9.64
CA ASP A 98 -15.92 -21.90 -8.19
C ASP A 98 -16.15 -23.34 -7.69
N LEU A 99 -16.38 -23.50 -6.38
CA LEU A 99 -16.65 -24.80 -5.76
C LEU A 99 -17.91 -25.48 -6.28
N TYR A 100 -18.82 -24.75 -6.92
CA TYR A 100 -20.08 -25.25 -7.47
C TYR A 100 -20.03 -25.45 -9.00
N GLY A 101 -18.86 -25.25 -9.61
CA GLY A 101 -18.66 -25.36 -11.05
C GLY A 101 -19.10 -24.16 -11.87
N ASN A 102 -19.46 -23.04 -11.23
CA ASN A 102 -19.79 -21.81 -11.95
C ASN A 102 -18.53 -21.14 -12.50
N HIS A 103 -18.63 -20.61 -13.70
CA HIS A 103 -17.55 -19.88 -14.33
C HIS A 103 -17.82 -18.37 -14.29
N ALA A 104 -16.79 -17.58 -13.99
CA ALA A 104 -16.87 -16.14 -14.09
C ALA A 104 -17.14 -15.71 -15.54
N THR A 105 -18.09 -14.82 -15.75
CA THR A 105 -18.39 -14.24 -17.07
C THR A 105 -17.53 -12.99 -17.32
N VAL A 106 -17.45 -12.57 -18.60
CA VAL A 106 -16.80 -11.30 -18.99
C VAL A 106 -17.41 -10.12 -18.22
N ALA A 107 -18.73 -10.16 -17.99
CA ALA A 107 -19.44 -9.12 -17.28
C ALA A 107 -19.08 -9.05 -15.79
N TRP A 108 -18.60 -10.14 -15.22
CA TRP A 108 -18.26 -10.27 -13.80
C TRP A 108 -16.75 -10.14 -13.52
N ASN A 109 -15.95 -9.84 -14.50
CA ASN A 109 -14.50 -9.74 -14.34
C ASN A 109 -14.07 -8.26 -14.19
N PRO A 110 -13.84 -7.78 -12.97
CA PRO A 110 -13.38 -6.40 -12.73
C PRO A 110 -12.09 -6.12 -13.47
N ARG A 111 -12.02 -4.99 -14.12
CA ARG A 111 -10.85 -4.57 -14.90
C ARG A 111 -9.85 -3.82 -14.04
N GLY A 112 -8.57 -4.15 -14.21
CA GLY A 112 -7.49 -3.47 -13.53
C GLY A 112 -7.36 -2.01 -13.97
N CYS A 113 -7.00 -1.16 -13.02
CA CYS A 113 -6.64 0.23 -13.28
C CYS A 113 -5.11 0.40 -13.35
N LEU A 114 -4.64 1.62 -13.58
CA LEU A 114 -3.21 1.94 -13.65
C LEU A 114 -2.41 1.45 -12.44
N LYS A 115 -2.99 1.37 -11.25
CA LYS A 115 -2.31 0.85 -10.06
C LYS A 115 -1.88 -0.61 -10.25
N GLY A 116 -2.77 -1.46 -10.75
CA GLY A 116 -2.47 -2.86 -11.04
C GLY A 116 -1.48 -3.02 -12.21
N TYR A 117 -1.68 -2.26 -13.28
CA TYR A 117 -0.80 -2.30 -14.46
C TYR A 117 0.63 -1.84 -14.19
N THR A 118 0.83 -0.94 -13.23
CA THR A 118 2.16 -0.38 -12.90
C THR A 118 2.76 -0.91 -11.61
N PHE A 119 2.14 -1.92 -10.99
CA PHE A 119 2.53 -2.41 -9.66
C PHE A 119 3.97 -2.90 -9.60
N GLN A 120 4.47 -3.53 -10.67
CA GLN A 120 5.86 -3.97 -10.77
C GLN A 120 6.85 -2.80 -10.66
N ARG A 121 6.50 -1.62 -11.16
CA ARG A 121 7.35 -0.41 -11.02
C ARG A 121 7.50 0.02 -9.57
N ARG A 122 6.48 -0.22 -8.76
CA ARG A 122 6.53 0.04 -7.32
C ARG A 122 7.44 -0.97 -6.61
N VAL A 123 7.40 -2.24 -7.02
CA VAL A 123 8.21 -3.30 -6.43
C VAL A 123 9.70 -3.09 -6.74
N TYR A 124 10.03 -2.71 -7.97
CA TYR A 124 11.42 -2.56 -8.43
C TYR A 124 11.86 -1.09 -8.58
N GLY A 125 11.04 -0.14 -8.15
CA GLY A 125 11.33 1.28 -8.27
C GLY A 125 12.56 1.72 -7.47
N PRO A 126 13.20 2.83 -7.88
CA PRO A 126 14.42 3.32 -7.23
C PRO A 126 14.21 3.74 -5.77
N TYR A 127 12.98 4.07 -5.40
CA TYR A 127 12.60 4.44 -4.03
C TYR A 127 12.20 3.25 -3.15
N ARG A 128 12.27 2.03 -3.68
CA ARG A 128 11.98 0.83 -2.92
C ARG A 128 12.99 0.65 -1.79
N LEU A 129 12.51 0.57 -0.55
CA LEU A 129 13.33 0.23 0.60
C LEU A 129 13.85 -1.21 0.44
N LYS A 130 15.17 -1.38 0.57
CA LYS A 130 15.84 -2.68 0.44
C LYS A 130 16.13 -3.36 1.78
N GLY A 131 15.67 -2.77 2.86
CA GLY A 131 15.83 -3.27 4.21
C GLY A 131 15.18 -2.32 5.20
N PRO A 132 15.15 -2.68 6.48
CA PRO A 132 14.54 -1.84 7.50
C PRO A 132 15.33 -0.55 7.70
N VAL A 133 14.57 0.50 7.98
CA VAL A 133 15.11 1.82 8.33
C VAL A 133 14.41 2.33 9.58
N ILE A 134 15.14 3.01 10.42
CA ILE A 134 14.62 3.65 11.64
C ILE A 134 14.88 5.15 11.53
N ARG A 135 13.92 5.97 11.93
CA ARG A 135 14.14 7.42 12.05
C ARG A 135 15.27 7.66 13.06
N LYS A 136 16.22 8.51 12.70
CA LYS A 136 17.40 8.78 13.50
C LYS A 136 17.01 9.28 14.91
N GLY A 137 16.13 10.27 14.99
CA GLY A 137 15.66 10.78 16.28
C GLY A 137 14.98 9.73 17.14
N TRP A 138 14.17 8.86 16.54
CA TRP A 138 13.55 7.74 17.26
C TRP A 138 14.60 6.74 17.76
N LYS A 139 15.60 6.43 16.94
CA LYS A 139 16.70 5.53 17.34
C LYS A 139 17.48 6.10 18.53
N GLU A 140 17.84 7.38 18.48
CA GLU A 140 18.53 8.07 19.57
C GLU A 140 17.70 8.08 20.86
N TRP A 141 16.38 8.23 20.75
CA TRP A 141 15.47 8.12 21.88
C TRP A 141 15.43 6.71 22.48
N ALA A 142 15.40 5.70 21.64
CA ALA A 142 15.44 4.31 22.07
C ALA A 142 16.78 3.95 22.72
N ASP A 143 17.89 4.39 22.15
CA ASP A 143 19.24 4.17 22.69
C ASP A 143 19.42 4.88 24.06
N ALA A 144 18.67 5.96 24.30
CA ALA A 144 18.62 6.65 25.60
C ALA A 144 17.71 5.96 26.64
N GLY A 145 17.16 4.78 26.35
CA GLY A 145 16.30 4.01 27.25
C GLY A 145 14.84 4.46 27.31
N PHE A 146 14.32 5.02 26.23
CA PHE A 146 12.92 5.44 26.10
C PHE A 146 12.48 6.48 27.14
N PRO A 147 13.20 7.59 27.35
CA PRO A 147 12.80 8.62 28.32
C PRO A 147 11.39 9.11 27.98
N SER A 148 10.60 9.42 29.01
CA SER A 148 9.22 9.83 28.79
C SER A 148 9.12 11.12 27.98
N LEU A 149 8.29 11.09 26.94
CA LEU A 149 8.04 12.23 26.05
C LEU A 149 7.24 13.36 26.72
N SER A 150 6.62 13.09 27.86
CA SER A 150 5.84 14.06 28.63
C SER A 150 6.59 14.65 29.83
N ASP A 151 7.78 14.16 30.13
CA ASP A 151 8.56 14.67 31.27
C ASP A 151 9.02 16.10 31.06
N THR A 152 9.48 16.41 29.86
CA THR A 152 9.80 17.79 29.47
C THR A 152 9.44 18.02 28.01
N PRO A 153 8.90 19.20 27.63
CA PRO A 153 8.59 19.52 26.23
C PRO A 153 9.80 19.40 25.30
N GLN A 154 11.01 19.66 25.81
CA GLN A 154 12.25 19.61 25.05
C GLN A 154 12.65 18.23 24.59
N ILE A 155 12.19 17.15 25.25
CA ILE A 155 12.46 15.76 24.84
C ILE A 155 11.92 15.48 23.44
N ARG A 156 10.71 15.95 23.13
CA ARG A 156 10.11 15.77 21.80
C ARG A 156 10.97 16.42 20.72
N THR A 157 11.38 17.64 20.95
CA THR A 157 12.24 18.40 20.02
C THR A 157 13.64 17.78 19.92
N LYS A 158 14.24 17.39 21.06
CA LYS A 158 15.55 16.73 21.09
C LYS A 158 15.62 15.50 20.21
N TYR A 159 14.60 14.66 20.25
CA TYR A 159 14.52 13.41 19.49
C TYR A 159 13.68 13.55 18.21
N LYS A 160 13.41 14.76 17.78
CA LYS A 160 12.74 15.09 16.52
C LYS A 160 11.36 14.45 16.34
N PHE A 161 10.61 14.25 17.42
CA PHE A 161 9.25 13.69 17.32
C PHE A 161 8.29 14.62 16.59
N ASP A 162 8.53 15.94 16.67
CA ASP A 162 7.72 16.97 16.02
C ASP A 162 8.20 17.26 14.58
N ASP A 163 9.30 16.64 14.16
CA ASP A 163 9.97 16.86 12.87
C ASP A 163 9.71 15.69 11.88
N ARG A 164 8.50 15.14 11.91
CA ARG A 164 8.11 14.01 11.06
C ARG A 164 8.14 14.43 9.59
N GLY A 165 8.87 13.66 8.79
CA GLY A 165 9.09 13.94 7.37
C GLY A 165 10.41 14.66 7.08
N ASN A 166 10.99 15.37 8.04
CA ASN A 166 12.26 16.09 7.90
C ASN A 166 13.44 15.39 8.58
N ASP A 167 13.17 14.35 9.38
CA ASP A 167 14.22 13.56 10.01
C ASP A 167 14.88 12.60 9.00
N THR A 168 16.12 12.26 9.26
CA THR A 168 16.86 11.27 8.47
C THR A 168 16.54 9.85 8.92
N PHE A 169 16.77 8.88 8.01
CA PHE A 169 16.61 7.47 8.28
C PHE A 169 17.96 6.77 8.37
N VAL A 170 18.10 5.91 9.36
CA VAL A 170 19.26 5.04 9.55
C VAL A 170 18.88 3.63 9.10
N ARG A 171 19.67 3.06 8.21
CA ARG A 171 19.50 1.66 7.80
C ARG A 171 20.04 0.75 8.90
N VAL A 172 19.26 -0.27 9.24
CA VAL A 172 19.60 -1.26 10.28
C VAL A 172 19.40 -2.68 9.72
N SER A 173 19.92 -3.67 10.42
CA SER A 173 19.61 -5.07 10.14
C SER A 173 18.17 -5.41 10.57
N TRP A 174 17.64 -6.55 10.12
CA TRP A 174 16.35 -7.04 10.58
C TRP A 174 16.36 -7.36 12.07
N ASP A 175 17.44 -7.95 12.57
CA ASP A 175 17.61 -8.28 13.99
C ASP A 175 17.62 -7.03 14.87
N GLU A 176 18.30 -5.97 14.43
CA GLU A 176 18.25 -4.67 15.09
C GLU A 176 16.85 -4.06 15.05
N ALA A 177 16.17 -4.09 13.92
CA ALA A 177 14.82 -3.55 13.80
C ALA A 177 13.85 -4.26 14.75
N PHE A 178 13.89 -5.60 14.80
CA PHE A 178 13.07 -6.38 15.72
C PHE A 178 13.42 -6.13 17.19
N ARG A 179 14.70 -6.02 17.50
CA ARG A 179 15.16 -5.69 18.86
C ARG A 179 14.62 -4.33 19.30
N TYR A 180 14.76 -3.30 18.50
CA TYR A 180 14.23 -1.97 18.81
C TYR A 180 12.72 -1.96 18.95
N ALA A 181 12.01 -2.67 18.07
CA ALA A 181 10.55 -2.79 18.18
C ALA A 181 10.14 -3.49 19.48
N ALA A 182 10.79 -4.60 19.83
CA ALA A 182 10.52 -5.34 21.07
C ALA A 182 10.80 -4.50 22.32
N GLN A 183 11.93 -3.82 22.35
CA GLN A 183 12.30 -2.93 23.47
C GLN A 183 11.30 -1.78 23.62
N GLY A 184 10.82 -1.19 22.50
CA GLY A 184 9.79 -0.15 22.52
C GLY A 184 8.46 -0.65 23.07
N LEU A 185 8.02 -1.83 22.69
CA LEU A 185 6.81 -2.46 23.22
C LEU A 185 6.95 -2.80 24.72
N GLU A 186 8.09 -3.32 25.12
CA GLU A 186 8.39 -3.60 26.51
C GLU A 186 8.43 -2.32 27.37
N ALA A 187 9.04 -1.25 26.86
CA ALA A 187 9.07 0.03 27.56
C ALA A 187 7.67 0.60 27.78
N ILE A 188 6.79 0.53 26.77
CA ILE A 188 5.38 0.94 26.90
C ILE A 188 4.66 0.06 27.93
N ALA A 189 4.81 -1.26 27.84
CA ALA A 189 4.19 -2.19 28.77
C ALA A 189 4.62 -1.89 30.21
N LYS A 190 5.90 -1.71 30.47
CA LYS A 190 6.43 -1.37 31.80
C LYS A 190 5.93 -0.02 32.33
N THR A 191 5.94 1.00 31.46
CA THR A 191 5.55 2.39 31.84
C THR A 191 4.12 2.48 32.33
N TYR A 192 3.22 1.70 31.73
CA TYR A 192 1.78 1.79 31.95
C TYR A 192 1.20 0.57 32.65
N SER A 193 2.00 -0.22 33.39
CA SER A 193 1.51 -1.37 34.16
C SER A 193 1.41 -1.08 35.64
N GLY A 194 0.41 -1.69 36.31
CA GLY A 194 0.21 -1.65 37.75
C GLY A 194 -0.08 -0.25 38.30
N GLU A 195 0.06 -0.07 39.60
CA GLU A 195 -0.21 1.22 40.27
C GLU A 195 0.66 2.37 39.78
N GLU A 196 1.91 2.12 39.47
CA GLU A 196 2.78 3.15 38.88
C GLU A 196 2.32 3.54 37.47
N GLY A 197 1.83 2.59 36.70
CA GLY A 197 1.20 2.84 35.41
C GLY A 197 -0.03 3.72 35.54
N LYS A 198 -0.85 3.53 36.58
CA LYS A 198 -2.02 4.37 36.88
C LYS A 198 -1.62 5.82 37.14
N LYS A 199 -0.63 6.02 37.99
CA LYS A 199 -0.08 7.35 38.27
C LYS A 199 0.44 8.01 36.97
N ARG A 200 1.07 7.21 36.12
CA ARG A 200 1.58 7.66 34.84
C ARG A 200 0.47 8.11 33.89
N PHE A 201 -0.62 7.35 33.79
CA PHE A 201 -1.80 7.76 33.02
C PHE A 201 -2.33 9.13 33.45
N GLN A 202 -2.46 9.32 34.75
CA GLN A 202 -2.95 10.59 35.31
C GLN A 202 -1.99 11.74 34.99
N LYS A 203 -0.68 11.52 35.17
CA LYS A 203 0.34 12.52 34.84
C LYS A 203 0.34 12.90 33.34
N ASP A 204 0.11 11.93 32.47
CA ASP A 204 0.08 12.13 31.02
C ASP A 204 -1.26 12.70 30.53
N GLY A 205 -2.22 12.96 31.44
CA GLY A 205 -3.48 13.63 31.13
C GLY A 205 -4.49 12.74 30.39
N TYR A 206 -4.39 11.44 30.50
CA TYR A 206 -5.38 10.54 29.92
C TYR A 206 -6.69 10.55 30.71
N PRO A 207 -7.87 10.51 30.02
CA PRO A 207 -9.17 10.45 30.69
C PRO A 207 -9.31 9.20 31.57
N GLU A 208 -9.96 9.34 32.72
CA GLU A 208 -10.17 8.25 33.65
C GLU A 208 -10.96 7.08 33.05
N GLU A 209 -11.86 7.36 32.11
CA GLU A 209 -12.61 6.34 31.36
C GLU A 209 -11.69 5.34 30.62
N MET A 210 -10.50 5.77 30.23
CA MET A 210 -9.53 4.87 29.60
C MET A 210 -8.97 3.82 30.56
N LEU A 211 -8.98 4.08 31.85
CA LEU A 211 -8.52 3.16 32.90
C LEU A 211 -9.43 1.93 33.00
N HIS A 212 -10.71 2.07 32.68
CA HIS A 212 -11.64 0.94 32.71
C HIS A 212 -11.24 -0.19 31.74
N HIS A 213 -10.70 0.14 30.62
CA HIS A 213 -10.27 -0.84 29.60
C HIS A 213 -8.81 -1.23 29.71
N TRP A 214 -8.07 -0.62 30.59
CA TRP A 214 -6.65 -0.82 30.76
C TRP A 214 -6.34 -2.10 31.58
N GLU A 215 -7.14 -2.45 32.58
CA GLU A 215 -7.01 -3.66 33.40
C GLU A 215 -5.61 -3.82 34.01
N GLU A 216 -5.00 -2.71 34.44
CA GLU A 216 -3.65 -2.63 35.01
C GLU A 216 -2.52 -3.15 34.10
N ALA A 217 -2.79 -3.41 32.85
CA ALA A 217 -1.85 -3.98 31.90
C ALA A 217 -1.40 -2.94 30.85
N GLY A 218 -0.13 -2.57 30.88
CA GLY A 218 0.43 -1.63 29.93
C GLY A 218 0.28 -2.05 28.46
N THR A 219 0.21 -3.35 28.19
CA THR A 219 -0.08 -3.90 26.86
C THR A 219 -1.47 -3.51 26.36
N ARG A 220 -2.43 -3.25 27.24
CA ARG A 220 -3.78 -2.79 26.88
C ARG A 220 -3.81 -1.36 26.37
N THR A 221 -2.75 -0.59 26.54
CA THR A 221 -2.61 0.73 25.90
C THR A 221 -2.33 0.61 24.42
N MET A 222 -1.85 -0.53 23.97
CA MET A 222 -1.56 -0.79 22.57
C MET A 222 -2.83 -1.16 21.81
N LYS A 223 -3.08 -0.46 20.72
CA LYS A 223 -4.16 -0.80 19.79
C LYS A 223 -3.55 -1.36 18.51
N ILE A 224 -3.95 -2.56 18.14
CA ILE A 224 -3.57 -3.19 16.90
C ILE A 224 -4.74 -3.06 15.93
N GLY A 225 -4.56 -2.23 14.93
CA GLY A 225 -5.56 -2.01 13.88
C GLY A 225 -5.27 -2.89 12.67
N SER A 226 -6.27 -3.68 12.25
CA SER A 226 -6.24 -4.30 10.94
C SER A 226 -7.05 -3.43 9.97
N SER A 227 -6.49 -3.15 8.81
CA SER A 227 -7.20 -2.38 7.79
C SER A 227 -8.02 -3.32 6.91
N LEU A 228 -7.58 -3.87 5.89
CA LEU A 228 -8.38 -4.55 4.88
C LEU A 228 -8.61 -6.04 5.18
N PRO A 229 -9.84 -6.55 5.00
CA PRO A 229 -10.11 -7.98 5.05
C PRO A 229 -9.35 -8.77 3.98
N LEU A 230 -8.83 -8.08 2.96
CA LEU A 230 -8.16 -8.66 1.79
C LEU A 230 -6.66 -8.88 1.94
N HIS A 231 -6.06 -8.52 3.07
CA HIS A 231 -4.65 -8.83 3.32
C HIS A 231 -4.38 -10.34 3.50
N GLY A 232 -5.41 -11.14 3.27
CA GLY A 232 -5.35 -12.58 3.37
C GLY A 232 -5.24 -13.08 4.81
N VAL A 233 -5.29 -14.39 4.93
CA VAL A 233 -5.24 -15.10 6.21
C VAL A 233 -3.99 -14.70 7.02
N ILE A 234 -2.83 -14.65 6.38
CA ILE A 234 -1.56 -14.34 7.08
C ILE A 234 -1.56 -12.93 7.65
N GLY A 235 -2.01 -11.94 6.89
CA GLY A 235 -2.03 -10.55 7.35
C GLY A 235 -2.99 -10.33 8.52
N LYS A 236 -4.23 -10.79 8.38
CA LYS A 236 -5.26 -10.58 9.39
C LYS A 236 -5.05 -11.43 10.64
N PHE A 237 -4.90 -12.73 10.48
CA PHE A 237 -4.68 -13.63 11.61
C PHE A 237 -3.30 -13.44 12.26
N GLY A 238 -2.30 -13.03 11.50
CA GLY A 238 -0.99 -12.67 12.04
C GLY A 238 -1.07 -11.48 13.00
N LEU A 239 -1.87 -10.47 12.69
CA LEU A 239 -2.09 -9.33 13.58
C LEU A 239 -2.84 -9.72 14.85
N PHE A 240 -3.90 -10.52 14.76
CA PHE A 240 -4.62 -11.02 15.92
C PHE A 240 -3.73 -11.87 16.80
N ARG A 241 -2.96 -12.78 16.20
CA ARG A 241 -1.98 -13.57 16.92
C ARG A 241 -0.94 -12.68 17.63
N PHE A 242 -0.43 -11.67 16.97
CA PHE A 242 0.52 -10.73 17.56
C PHE A 242 -0.11 -9.97 18.75
N GLY A 243 -1.34 -9.50 18.60
CA GLY A 243 -2.09 -8.84 19.67
C GLY A 243 -2.27 -9.75 20.89
N ASN A 244 -2.65 -11.00 20.66
CA ASN A 244 -2.80 -11.99 21.74
C ASN A 244 -1.46 -12.33 22.39
N MET A 245 -0.38 -12.45 21.62
CA MET A 245 0.96 -12.72 22.17
C MET A 245 1.51 -11.58 23.03
N MET A 246 0.96 -10.38 22.97
CA MET A 246 1.26 -9.33 23.94
C MET A 246 0.87 -9.73 25.37
N GLY A 247 -0.01 -10.71 25.54
CA GLY A 247 -0.26 -11.32 26.85
C GLY A 247 0.97 -11.98 27.49
N LEU A 248 1.88 -12.54 26.68
CA LEU A 248 3.15 -13.08 27.18
C LEU A 248 4.06 -11.94 27.66
N LEU A 249 4.04 -10.80 26.99
CA LEU A 249 4.76 -9.61 27.43
C LEU A 249 4.19 -9.09 28.75
N ASP A 250 2.88 -9.05 28.89
CA ASP A 250 2.22 -8.62 30.13
C ASP A 250 2.51 -9.57 31.29
N HIS A 251 2.45 -10.89 31.05
CA HIS A 251 2.88 -11.90 32.03
C HIS A 251 4.32 -11.63 32.52
N HIS A 252 5.24 -11.36 31.58
CA HIS A 252 6.63 -11.06 31.92
C HIS A 252 6.76 -9.76 32.73
N VAL A 253 6.05 -8.70 32.30
CA VAL A 253 6.19 -7.36 32.92
C VAL A 253 5.54 -7.29 34.30
N ARG A 254 4.34 -7.84 34.47
CA ARG A 254 3.59 -7.80 35.74
C ARG A 254 3.80 -9.00 36.63
N GLY A 255 4.37 -10.09 36.12
CA GLY A 255 4.52 -11.35 36.89
C GLY A 255 3.19 -12.03 37.20
N VAL A 256 2.12 -11.74 36.44
CA VAL A 256 0.77 -12.30 36.65
C VAL A 256 0.62 -13.64 35.96
N GLY A 257 -0.31 -14.47 36.44
CA GLY A 257 -0.63 -15.75 35.80
C GLY A 257 -1.28 -15.61 34.43
N PRO A 258 -1.37 -16.71 33.65
CA PRO A 258 -1.96 -16.70 32.31
C PRO A 258 -3.41 -16.17 32.27
N GLU A 259 -4.19 -16.46 33.33
CA GLU A 259 -5.59 -16.00 33.45
C GLU A 259 -5.72 -14.49 33.61
N GLN A 260 -4.69 -13.86 34.15
CA GLN A 260 -4.66 -12.41 34.41
C GLN A 260 -3.89 -11.63 33.37
N ALA A 261 -3.09 -12.30 32.55
CA ALA A 261 -2.31 -11.66 31.50
C ALA A 261 -3.22 -11.11 30.41
N ARG A 262 -2.89 -9.92 29.92
CA ARG A 262 -3.68 -9.19 28.93
C ARG A 262 -2.88 -8.88 27.69
N GLY A 263 -3.43 -9.24 26.53
CA GLY A 263 -2.91 -8.86 25.23
C GLY A 263 -3.21 -7.41 24.85
N ALA A 264 -2.71 -6.99 23.70
CA ALA A 264 -3.08 -5.71 23.12
C ALA A 264 -4.56 -5.70 22.70
N ARG A 265 -5.14 -4.50 22.64
CA ARG A 265 -6.51 -4.35 22.13
C ARG A 265 -6.52 -4.43 20.62
N GLU A 266 -7.45 -5.19 20.10
CA GLU A 266 -7.68 -5.25 18.66
C GLU A 266 -8.72 -4.21 18.25
N TRP A 267 -8.50 -3.59 17.12
CA TRP A 267 -9.39 -2.60 16.56
C TRP A 267 -9.35 -2.60 15.04
N SER A 268 -10.50 -2.61 14.42
CA SER A 268 -10.60 -2.45 12.97
C SER A 268 -10.93 -1.00 12.64
N GLU A 269 -10.12 -0.35 11.84
CA GLU A 269 -10.41 1.00 11.34
C GLU A 269 -11.72 1.07 10.57
N TYR A 270 -12.12 -0.03 9.93
CA TYR A 270 -13.35 -0.10 9.14
C TYR A 270 -14.61 -0.14 9.97
N THR A 271 -14.51 -0.52 11.23
CA THR A 271 -15.66 -0.59 12.15
C THR A 271 -16.42 0.75 12.25
N TRP A 272 -15.72 1.86 12.12
CA TRP A 272 -16.28 3.22 12.27
C TRP A 272 -16.42 3.97 10.94
N ARG A 273 -16.01 3.39 9.82
CA ARG A 273 -16.02 4.05 8.51
C ARG A 273 -17.28 3.79 7.67
N GLY A 274 -18.25 3.06 8.17
CA GLY A 274 -19.50 2.78 7.48
C GLY A 274 -19.46 1.56 6.54
N ASP A 275 -18.31 0.97 6.29
CA ASP A 275 -18.13 -0.17 5.40
C ASP A 275 -18.06 -1.53 6.14
N GLN A 276 -18.09 -1.52 7.47
CA GLN A 276 -18.24 -2.71 8.31
C GLN A 276 -19.07 -2.42 9.57
N ALA A 277 -19.55 -3.48 10.22
CA ALA A 277 -20.25 -3.36 11.50
C ALA A 277 -19.30 -2.83 12.60
N PRO A 278 -19.74 -1.92 13.47
CA PRO A 278 -21.10 -1.34 13.55
C PRO A 278 -21.36 -0.20 12.57
N GLY A 279 -20.40 0.26 11.77
CA GLY A 279 -20.56 1.41 10.90
C GLY A 279 -21.70 1.23 9.89
N GLN A 280 -21.76 0.12 9.18
CA GLN A 280 -22.85 -0.16 8.24
C GLN A 280 -24.23 -0.20 8.92
N PRO A 281 -24.44 -0.89 10.06
CA PRO A 281 -25.70 -0.84 10.77
C PRO A 281 -26.13 0.57 11.18
N PHE A 282 -25.21 1.44 11.57
CA PHE A 282 -25.53 2.83 11.94
C PHE A 282 -25.95 3.67 10.74
N VAL A 283 -25.37 3.43 9.57
CA VAL A 283 -25.63 4.24 8.37
C VAL A 283 -26.81 3.68 7.57
N HIS A 284 -26.87 2.35 7.41
CA HIS A 284 -27.82 1.67 6.53
C HIS A 284 -28.88 0.87 7.26
N GLY A 285 -28.73 0.63 8.55
CA GLY A 285 -29.58 -0.30 9.30
C GLY A 285 -29.34 -1.79 8.98
N LEU A 286 -28.36 -2.11 8.13
CA LEU A 286 -28.03 -3.45 7.67
C LEU A 286 -26.59 -3.80 8.00
N GLN A 287 -26.34 -5.07 8.29
CA GLN A 287 -25.01 -5.57 8.60
C GLN A 287 -24.06 -5.52 7.39
N THR A 288 -24.60 -5.75 6.21
CA THR A 288 -23.87 -5.68 4.95
C THR A 288 -24.74 -4.97 3.91
N ALA A 289 -24.16 -3.99 3.25
CA ALA A 289 -24.82 -3.22 2.20
C ALA A 289 -23.91 -3.07 0.96
N ASP A 290 -22.83 -3.83 0.90
CA ASP A 290 -21.92 -3.79 -0.23
C ASP A 290 -22.56 -4.42 -1.46
N ILE A 291 -22.56 -3.67 -2.53
CA ILE A 291 -23.06 -4.08 -3.84
C ILE A 291 -21.86 -4.45 -4.71
N ASP A 292 -21.99 -5.53 -5.48
CA ASP A 292 -20.97 -5.88 -6.45
C ASP A 292 -20.80 -4.75 -7.46
N MET A 293 -19.57 -4.38 -7.76
CA MET A 293 -19.26 -3.30 -8.69
C MET A 293 -19.83 -3.55 -10.10
N ASN A 294 -20.05 -4.79 -10.45
CA ASN A 294 -20.67 -5.13 -11.73
C ASN A 294 -22.17 -4.80 -11.78
N ASP A 295 -22.82 -4.61 -10.65
CA ASP A 295 -24.22 -4.20 -10.58
C ASP A 295 -24.45 -2.77 -11.02
N LEU A 296 -23.39 -1.97 -11.13
CA LEU A 296 -23.45 -0.62 -11.72
C LEU A 296 -24.05 -0.64 -13.14
N ARG A 297 -23.90 -1.72 -13.89
CA ARG A 297 -24.52 -1.89 -15.22
C ARG A 297 -26.05 -1.86 -15.21
N PHE A 298 -26.65 -2.18 -14.07
CA PHE A 298 -28.12 -2.13 -13.89
C PHE A 298 -28.61 -0.81 -13.33
N SER A 299 -27.69 0.05 -12.90
CA SER A 299 -28.02 1.33 -12.32
C SER A 299 -28.39 2.34 -13.40
N LYS A 300 -29.48 3.10 -13.18
CA LYS A 300 -29.86 4.21 -14.06
C LYS A 300 -29.05 5.47 -13.81
N LEU A 301 -28.50 5.62 -12.61
CA LEU A 301 -27.65 6.73 -12.21
C LEU A 301 -26.58 6.20 -11.27
N THR A 302 -25.33 6.55 -11.53
CA THR A 302 -24.20 6.26 -10.64
C THR A 302 -23.52 7.57 -10.27
N ILE A 303 -23.38 7.81 -8.97
CA ILE A 303 -22.64 8.96 -8.43
C ILE A 303 -21.33 8.43 -7.85
N GLN A 304 -20.22 8.85 -8.43
CA GLN A 304 -18.89 8.48 -7.96
C GLN A 304 -18.34 9.57 -7.05
N VAL A 305 -18.01 9.20 -5.80
CA VAL A 305 -17.41 10.12 -4.83
C VAL A 305 -16.15 9.49 -4.29
N GLY A 306 -15.00 10.05 -4.65
CA GLY A 306 -13.68 9.64 -4.13
C GLY A 306 -13.25 8.21 -4.52
N LYS A 307 -13.95 7.55 -5.40
CA LYS A 307 -13.66 6.18 -5.84
C LYS A 307 -13.08 6.14 -7.24
N ASN A 308 -12.13 5.24 -7.45
CA ASN A 308 -11.55 5.01 -8.76
C ASN A 308 -12.24 3.80 -9.42
N LEU A 309 -13.09 4.06 -10.40
CA LEU A 309 -13.89 3.05 -11.10
C LEU A 309 -13.25 2.57 -12.42
N ILE A 310 -12.09 3.05 -12.77
CA ILE A 310 -11.39 2.72 -14.03
C ILE A 310 -10.30 1.72 -13.79
#